data_a729611b457cda38c80de39fbd141220
#
_entry.id   a729611b457cda38c80de39fbd141220
#
_cell.length_a   1.000
_cell.length_b   1.000
_cell.length_c   1.000
_cell.angle_alpha   90.00
_cell.angle_beta   90.00
_cell.angle_gamma   90.00
#
_symmetry.space_group_name_H-M   'P 1'
#
loop_
_entity.id
_entity.type
_entity.pdbx_description
1 polymer ?
#
loop_
_entity_poly.entity_id
_entity_poly.type
_entity_poly.pdbx_seq_one_letter_code
_entity_poly.pdbx_strand_id
1 'polypeptide(L)'
;RTRKNTIVVFWSDHGQHLGEKRHWRKMALWEESTRVPLAIRLPDHGNGGSECASPVSLLDLYPTLVSLCGLPPVHGLEGISLIPQLRDPKRTRTTPVVSTWQYKNHAVRSLNFRYIRYRDGSEELYDHRSDPREHRNLAHEPAYLAVKKRLAKAIPKRNKKPASLDSGGQDAYGKKYNMLREQGVPEWLGAEFFPSSGL
;
A
#
# COMPACT_ATOMS: atom_id res chain seq x y z
N ARG A 1 17.36 -13.01 -27.54
CA ARG A 1 17.98 -11.64 -27.59
C ARG A 1 17.35 -10.65 -26.61
N THR A 2 16.05 -10.67 -26.35
CA THR A 2 15.35 -9.71 -25.46
C THR A 2 15.73 -9.85 -23.98
N ARG A 3 16.02 -11.06 -23.49
CA ARG A 3 16.35 -11.33 -22.07
C ARG A 3 17.53 -10.50 -21.54
N LYS A 4 18.51 -10.18 -22.38
CA LYS A 4 19.71 -9.42 -22.03
C LYS A 4 19.51 -7.89 -22.05
N ASN A 5 18.34 -7.43 -22.48
CA ASN A 5 18.05 -5.99 -22.60
C ASN A 5 16.62 -5.67 -22.11
N THR A 6 16.15 -6.41 -21.10
CA THR A 6 14.79 -6.24 -20.58
C THR A 6 14.79 -6.26 -19.06
N ILE A 7 14.29 -5.20 -18.46
CA ILE A 7 13.94 -5.15 -17.04
C ILE A 7 12.57 -5.82 -16.91
N VAL A 8 12.45 -6.76 -15.97
CA VAL A 8 11.16 -7.39 -15.64
C VAL A 8 10.77 -6.96 -14.25
N VAL A 9 9.57 -6.40 -14.10
CA VAL A 9 9.00 -6.06 -12.81
C VAL A 9 7.73 -6.89 -12.63
N PHE A 10 7.66 -7.62 -11.53
CA PHE A 10 6.50 -8.39 -11.12
C PHE A 10 5.99 -7.84 -9.79
N TRP A 11 4.71 -7.47 -9.73
CA TRP A 11 4.06 -6.96 -8.52
C TRP A 11 2.56 -7.23 -8.54
N SER A 12 1.88 -7.02 -7.41
CA SER A 12 0.43 -6.89 -7.33
C SER A 12 0.06 -5.47 -6.91
N ASP A 13 -1.12 -4.99 -7.27
CA ASP A 13 -1.66 -3.68 -6.90
C ASP A 13 -2.09 -3.63 -5.43
N HIS A 14 -2.56 -4.76 -4.87
CA HIS A 14 -2.96 -4.92 -3.47
C HIS A 14 -2.83 -6.38 -3.03
N GLY A 15 -2.88 -6.59 -1.72
CA GLY A 15 -3.04 -7.90 -1.10
C GLY A 15 -4.51 -8.28 -0.93
N GLN A 16 -4.78 -9.32 -0.14
CA GLN A 16 -6.12 -9.87 0.05
C GLN A 16 -6.24 -10.52 1.43
N HIS A 17 -7.28 -10.17 2.19
CA HIS A 17 -7.70 -10.90 3.37
C HIS A 17 -8.59 -12.09 2.98
N LEU A 18 -8.34 -13.23 3.59
CA LEU A 18 -9.12 -14.47 3.40
C LEU A 18 -9.77 -14.94 4.72
N GLY A 19 -10.02 -14.01 5.63
CA GLY A 19 -10.61 -14.25 6.95
C GLY A 19 -9.74 -13.77 8.12
N GLU A 20 -8.49 -13.36 7.85
CA GLU A 20 -7.60 -12.78 8.86
C GLU A 20 -8.27 -11.56 9.48
N LYS A 21 -8.14 -11.42 10.80
CA LYS A 21 -8.78 -10.35 11.59
C LYS A 21 -10.31 -10.27 11.37
N ARG A 22 -10.96 -11.38 10.97
CA ARG A 22 -12.38 -11.47 10.57
C ARG A 22 -12.73 -10.50 9.41
N HIS A 23 -11.74 -10.19 8.58
CA HIS A 23 -11.88 -9.34 7.42
C HIS A 23 -11.72 -10.15 6.13
N TRP A 24 -12.45 -9.76 5.09
CA TRP A 24 -12.41 -10.35 3.77
C TRP A 24 -12.11 -9.25 2.75
N ARG A 25 -11.44 -9.60 1.65
CA ARG A 25 -11.07 -8.67 0.57
C ARG A 25 -9.92 -7.74 0.97
N LYS A 26 -9.86 -6.55 0.38
CA LYS A 26 -8.67 -5.67 0.35
C LYS A 26 -8.83 -4.31 1.03
N MET A 27 -10.03 -3.94 1.45
CA MET A 27 -10.35 -2.58 1.91
C MET A 27 -9.91 -2.36 3.37
N ALA A 28 -8.60 -2.55 3.63
CA ALA A 28 -8.00 -2.39 4.95
C ALA A 28 -6.59 -1.80 4.87
N LEU A 29 -6.03 -1.41 6.02
CA LEU A 29 -4.67 -0.88 6.15
C LEU A 29 -3.71 -1.88 6.80
N TRP A 30 -4.17 -3.09 7.07
CA TRP A 30 -3.37 -4.17 7.64
C TRP A 30 -2.44 -4.83 6.61
N GLU A 31 -1.50 -5.62 7.10
CA GLU A 31 -0.45 -6.25 6.30
C GLU A 31 -1.01 -7.03 5.11
N GLU A 32 -2.05 -7.84 5.31
CA GLU A 32 -2.63 -8.71 4.27
C GLU A 32 -3.18 -7.94 3.06
N SER A 33 -3.68 -6.72 3.27
CA SER A 33 -4.15 -5.85 2.18
C SER A 33 -3.05 -5.01 1.55
N THR A 34 -2.00 -4.66 2.31
CA THR A 34 -1.02 -3.65 1.89
C THR A 34 0.32 -4.25 1.49
N ARG A 35 0.62 -5.49 1.88
CA ARG A 35 1.80 -6.22 1.46
C ARG A 35 1.51 -6.96 0.16
N VAL A 36 2.35 -6.72 -0.83
CA VAL A 36 2.27 -7.35 -2.15
C VAL A 36 3.61 -7.98 -2.54
N PRO A 37 3.63 -9.00 -3.40
CA PRO A 37 4.86 -9.43 -4.02
C PRO A 37 5.45 -8.27 -4.83
N LEU A 38 6.77 -8.12 -4.78
CA LEU A 38 7.52 -7.23 -5.66
C LEU A 38 8.84 -7.90 -6.01
N ALA A 39 9.05 -8.18 -7.28
CA ALA A 39 10.32 -8.69 -7.79
C ALA A 39 10.77 -7.87 -8.99
N ILE A 40 12.06 -7.52 -9.03
CA ILE A 40 12.68 -6.78 -10.12
C ILE A 40 13.87 -7.58 -10.62
N ARG A 41 13.84 -7.96 -11.91
CA ARG A 41 14.96 -8.61 -12.59
C ARG A 41 15.63 -7.61 -13.53
N LEU A 42 16.91 -7.38 -13.33
CA LEU A 42 17.74 -6.55 -14.21
C LEU A 42 18.31 -7.38 -15.39
N PRO A 43 18.67 -6.72 -16.51
CA PRO A 43 19.22 -7.40 -17.68
C PRO A 43 20.51 -8.17 -17.42
N ASP A 44 21.39 -7.61 -16.58
CA ASP A 44 22.69 -8.17 -16.18
C ASP A 44 22.62 -9.21 -15.06
N HIS A 45 21.39 -9.54 -14.61
CA HIS A 45 21.12 -10.40 -13.46
C HIS A 45 21.63 -9.89 -12.10
N GLY A 46 22.40 -8.81 -12.04
CA GLY A 46 22.86 -8.13 -10.81
C GLY A 46 22.92 -9.03 -9.57
N ASN A 47 22.19 -8.67 -8.50
CA ASN A 47 22.01 -9.46 -7.29
C ASN A 47 20.85 -10.48 -7.42
N GLY A 48 20.74 -11.18 -8.54
CA GLY A 48 19.67 -12.14 -8.80
C GLY A 48 19.50 -13.18 -7.69
N GLY A 49 18.26 -13.44 -7.26
CA GLY A 49 17.94 -14.35 -6.16
C GLY A 49 18.12 -13.74 -4.76
N SER A 50 18.49 -12.46 -4.65
CA SER A 50 18.59 -11.78 -3.37
C SER A 50 17.24 -11.25 -2.89
N GLU A 51 17.06 -11.19 -1.57
CA GLU A 51 15.86 -10.66 -0.93
C GLU A 51 16.18 -9.40 -0.11
N CYS A 52 15.31 -8.40 -0.20
CA CYS A 52 15.36 -7.19 0.61
C CYS A 52 14.18 -7.15 1.56
N ALA A 53 14.44 -7.20 2.87
CA ALA A 53 13.41 -7.14 3.90
C ALA A 53 12.87 -5.72 4.15
N SER A 54 13.47 -4.70 3.56
CA SER A 54 13.05 -3.30 3.78
C SER A 54 11.71 -3.04 3.12
N PRO A 55 10.70 -2.52 3.84
CA PRO A 55 9.44 -2.11 3.24
C PRO A 55 9.65 -1.05 2.16
N VAL A 56 8.99 -1.23 1.02
CA VAL A 56 9.04 -0.32 -0.12
C VAL A 56 7.62 0.00 -0.59
N SER A 57 7.45 1.10 -1.32
CA SER A 57 6.16 1.53 -1.86
C SER A 57 6.06 1.21 -3.35
N LEU A 58 4.86 0.94 -3.84
CA LEU A 58 4.61 0.87 -5.29
C LEU A 58 4.88 2.22 -5.98
N LEU A 59 4.80 3.34 -5.25
CA LEU A 59 5.21 4.66 -5.75
C LEU A 59 6.70 4.70 -6.13
N ASP A 60 7.51 3.84 -5.54
CA ASP A 60 8.96 3.78 -5.78
C ASP A 60 9.30 3.16 -7.14
N LEU A 61 8.36 2.44 -7.77
CA LEU A 61 8.57 1.79 -9.07
C LEU A 61 8.88 2.81 -10.17
N TYR A 62 8.11 3.88 -10.25
CA TYR A 62 8.28 4.87 -11.30
C TYR A 62 9.67 5.54 -11.28
N PRO A 63 10.13 6.17 -10.16
CA PRO A 63 11.46 6.77 -10.11
C PRO A 63 12.58 5.72 -10.26
N THR A 64 12.33 4.46 -9.86
CA THR A 64 13.30 3.37 -10.07
C THR A 64 13.47 3.07 -11.55
N LEU A 65 12.37 2.91 -12.28
CA LEU A 65 12.41 2.63 -13.73
C LEU A 65 12.98 3.81 -14.52
N VAL A 66 12.63 5.05 -14.19
CA VAL A 66 13.24 6.25 -14.79
C VAL A 66 14.75 6.19 -14.66
N SER A 67 15.27 5.90 -13.46
CA SER A 67 16.70 5.81 -13.21
C SER A 67 17.37 4.62 -13.90
N LEU A 68 16.73 3.45 -13.90
CA LEU A 68 17.26 2.23 -14.55
C LEU A 68 17.31 2.33 -16.07
N CYS A 69 16.38 3.09 -16.67
CA CYS A 69 16.33 3.32 -18.11
C CYS A 69 17.17 4.53 -18.56
N GLY A 70 17.88 5.21 -17.65
CA GLY A 70 18.69 6.39 -17.97
C GLY A 70 17.87 7.59 -18.46
N LEU A 71 16.58 7.65 -18.07
CA LEU A 71 15.70 8.75 -18.45
C LEU A 71 15.93 9.98 -17.56
N PRO A 72 15.61 11.19 -18.05
CA PRO A 72 15.71 12.40 -17.25
C PRO A 72 14.91 12.31 -15.95
N PRO A 73 15.44 12.86 -14.83
CA PRO A 73 14.71 12.87 -13.57
C PRO A 73 13.37 13.59 -13.67
N VAL A 74 12.33 13.02 -13.04
CA VAL A 74 11.01 13.64 -12.94
C VAL A 74 10.86 14.23 -11.54
N HIS A 75 10.59 15.56 -11.50
CA HIS A 75 10.40 16.27 -10.24
C HIS A 75 8.98 16.09 -9.68
N GLY A 76 8.84 16.22 -8.36
CA GLY A 76 7.53 16.17 -7.67
C GLY A 76 7.00 14.77 -7.43
N LEU A 77 7.79 13.72 -7.66
CA LEU A 77 7.44 12.35 -7.30
C LEU A 77 7.57 12.14 -5.79
N GLU A 78 6.58 11.46 -5.18
CA GLU A 78 6.62 11.08 -3.77
C GLU A 78 7.40 9.77 -3.54
N GLY A 79 7.53 8.93 -4.57
CA GLY A 79 8.31 7.68 -4.54
C GLY A 79 9.82 7.94 -4.52
N ILE A 80 10.55 6.98 -3.98
CA ILE A 80 12.02 7.01 -3.84
C ILE A 80 12.60 5.84 -4.64
N SER A 81 13.61 6.10 -5.48
CA SER A 81 14.25 5.06 -6.28
C SER A 81 14.80 3.91 -5.42
N LEU A 82 14.52 2.68 -5.84
CA LEU A 82 14.97 1.43 -5.20
C LEU A 82 16.36 0.99 -5.65
N ILE A 83 17.07 1.77 -6.47
CA ILE A 83 18.43 1.43 -6.91
C ILE A 83 19.37 1.11 -5.74
N PRO A 84 19.33 1.82 -4.60
CA PRO A 84 20.18 1.46 -3.46
C PRO A 84 19.92 0.04 -2.94
N GLN A 85 18.66 -0.41 -2.87
CA GLN A 85 18.29 -1.76 -2.43
C GLN A 85 18.56 -2.82 -3.51
N LEU A 86 18.44 -2.47 -4.78
CA LEU A 86 18.80 -3.36 -5.89
C LEU A 86 20.30 -3.62 -5.94
N ARG A 87 21.15 -2.65 -5.57
CA ARG A 87 22.61 -2.78 -5.49
C ARG A 87 23.07 -3.49 -4.22
N ASP A 88 22.41 -3.20 -3.10
CA ASP A 88 22.67 -3.79 -1.80
C ASP A 88 21.36 -4.17 -1.12
N PRO A 89 20.93 -5.45 -1.21
CA PRO A 89 19.68 -5.92 -0.62
C PRO A 89 19.60 -5.78 0.90
N LYS A 90 20.75 -5.66 1.59
CA LYS A 90 20.81 -5.44 3.04
C LYS A 90 20.60 -3.97 3.43
N ARG A 91 20.63 -3.08 2.46
CA ARG A 91 20.44 -1.65 2.71
C ARG A 91 19.00 -1.35 3.12
N THR A 92 18.84 -0.91 4.37
CA THR A 92 17.53 -0.57 4.91
C THR A 92 17.07 0.80 4.40
N ARG A 93 15.76 0.93 4.18
CA ARG A 93 15.10 2.21 3.92
C ARG A 93 14.90 2.94 5.25
N THR A 94 15.31 4.19 5.33
CA THR A 94 15.14 5.03 6.53
C THR A 94 13.76 5.67 6.60
N THR A 95 13.17 5.99 5.43
CA THR A 95 11.84 6.60 5.34
C THR A 95 10.78 5.49 5.38
N PRO A 96 9.81 5.55 6.31
CA PRO A 96 8.74 4.56 6.35
C PRO A 96 7.82 4.70 5.13
N VAL A 97 7.13 3.62 4.81
CA VAL A 97 6.12 3.58 3.73
C VAL A 97 4.78 4.00 4.29
N VAL A 98 4.07 4.85 3.54
CA VAL A 98 2.72 5.29 3.90
C VAL A 98 1.72 4.71 2.91
N SER A 99 0.66 4.09 3.44
CA SER A 99 -0.52 3.67 2.68
C SER A 99 -1.73 4.44 3.17
N THR A 100 -2.60 4.84 2.26
CA THR A 100 -3.82 5.59 2.59
C THR A 100 -5.03 4.84 2.07
N TRP A 101 -6.04 4.70 2.91
CA TRP A 101 -7.34 4.18 2.53
C TRP A 101 -8.43 5.19 2.90
N GLN A 102 -9.14 5.70 1.89
CA GLN A 102 -10.13 6.77 2.03
C GLN A 102 -9.54 8.06 2.67
N TYR A 103 -10.41 8.91 3.20
CA TYR A 103 -10.03 10.19 3.76
C TYR A 103 -9.50 10.06 5.19
N LYS A 104 -8.23 10.44 5.39
CA LYS A 104 -7.55 10.49 6.70
C LYS A 104 -7.31 9.14 7.39
N ASN A 105 -7.45 8.01 6.71
CA ASN A 105 -7.00 6.73 7.25
C ASN A 105 -5.63 6.40 6.66
N HIS A 106 -4.61 6.26 7.49
CA HIS A 106 -3.23 6.08 7.08
C HIS A 106 -2.55 4.98 7.86
N ALA A 107 -1.82 4.12 7.16
CA ALA A 107 -0.85 3.21 7.76
C ALA A 107 0.57 3.69 7.45
N VAL A 108 1.45 3.58 8.43
CA VAL A 108 2.88 3.87 8.33
C VAL A 108 3.65 2.59 8.63
N ARG A 109 4.34 2.04 7.64
CA ARG A 109 5.11 0.80 7.73
C ARG A 109 6.60 1.09 7.76
N SER A 110 7.25 0.74 8.86
CA SER A 110 8.71 0.68 8.99
C SER A 110 9.19 -0.77 8.98
N LEU A 111 10.48 -1.03 9.07
CA LEU A 111 11.02 -2.40 9.05
C LEU A 111 10.33 -3.31 10.09
N ASN A 112 10.17 -2.83 11.31
CA ASN A 112 9.68 -3.64 12.43
C ASN A 112 8.27 -3.31 12.88
N PHE A 113 7.71 -2.19 12.48
CA PHE A 113 6.44 -1.73 13.03
C PHE A 113 5.49 -1.25 11.94
N ARG A 114 4.20 -1.48 12.19
CA ARG A 114 3.10 -0.80 11.50
C ARG A 114 2.34 0.05 12.50
N TYR A 115 2.13 1.31 12.17
CA TYR A 115 1.25 2.24 12.89
C TYR A 115 0.10 2.64 11.97
N ILE A 116 -1.13 2.55 12.46
CA ILE A 116 -2.33 2.98 11.74
C ILE A 116 -3.01 4.06 12.55
N ARG A 117 -3.45 5.11 11.88
CA ARG A 117 -4.33 6.12 12.44
C ARG A 117 -5.53 6.33 11.54
N TYR A 118 -6.70 6.22 12.13
CA TYR A 118 -7.97 6.38 11.46
C TYR A 118 -8.50 7.81 11.58
N ARG A 119 -9.49 8.14 10.74
CA ARG A 119 -10.15 9.45 10.69
C ARG A 119 -10.81 9.84 12.01
N ASP A 120 -11.36 8.88 12.72
CA ASP A 120 -12.02 9.05 14.02
C ASP A 120 -11.03 9.27 15.19
N GLY A 121 -9.73 9.21 14.92
CA GLY A 121 -8.67 9.32 15.92
C GLY A 121 -8.25 8.00 16.55
N SER A 122 -8.90 6.90 16.25
CA SER A 122 -8.46 5.58 16.71
C SER A 122 -7.10 5.20 16.12
N GLU A 123 -6.33 4.41 16.86
CA GLU A 123 -4.95 4.07 16.52
C GLU A 123 -4.68 2.59 16.71
N GLU A 124 -3.81 2.06 15.85
CA GLU A 124 -3.26 0.72 16.00
C GLU A 124 -1.74 0.77 15.84
N LEU A 125 -1.05 -0.08 16.59
CA LEU A 125 0.40 -0.27 16.48
C LEU A 125 0.73 -1.76 16.61
N TYR A 126 1.55 -2.27 15.70
CA TYR A 126 1.95 -3.68 15.66
C TYR A 126 3.46 -3.80 15.55
N ASP A 127 4.04 -4.76 16.30
CA ASP A 127 5.44 -5.12 16.23
C ASP A 127 5.62 -6.41 15.42
N HIS A 128 6.03 -6.28 14.17
CA HIS A 128 6.18 -7.39 13.24
C HIS A 128 7.31 -8.38 13.59
N ARG A 129 8.14 -8.06 14.57
CA ARG A 129 9.17 -9.01 15.06
C ARG A 129 8.55 -10.15 15.86
N SER A 130 7.45 -9.86 16.58
CA SER A 130 6.74 -10.80 17.46
C SER A 130 5.31 -11.10 17.00
N ASP A 131 4.71 -10.20 16.23
CA ASP A 131 3.31 -10.29 15.77
C ASP A 131 3.18 -9.88 14.29
N PRO A 132 3.70 -10.71 13.35
CA PRO A 132 3.63 -10.40 11.91
C PRO A 132 2.21 -10.43 11.35
N ARG A 133 1.24 -11.01 12.08
CA ARG A 133 -0.18 -11.07 11.69
C ARG A 133 -1.03 -9.97 12.32
N GLU A 134 -0.43 -9.06 13.09
CA GLU A 134 -1.10 -7.88 13.62
C GLU A 134 -2.31 -8.19 14.52
N HIS A 135 -2.19 -9.20 15.40
CA HIS A 135 -3.27 -9.60 16.30
C HIS A 135 -3.36 -8.72 17.55
N ARG A 136 -2.21 -8.26 18.08
CA ARG A 136 -2.13 -7.49 19.32
C ARG A 136 -1.88 -6.01 19.05
N ASN A 137 -2.88 -5.18 19.27
CA ASN A 137 -2.72 -3.73 19.18
C ASN A 137 -1.94 -3.17 20.37
N LEU A 138 -0.79 -2.55 20.12
CA LEU A 138 0.14 -1.96 21.09
C LEU A 138 0.00 -0.43 21.20
N ALA A 139 -0.97 0.19 20.51
CA ALA A 139 -1.08 1.66 20.42
C ALA A 139 -1.27 2.35 21.76
N HIS A 140 -1.80 1.65 22.77
CA HIS A 140 -2.05 2.17 24.11
C HIS A 140 -1.02 1.70 25.18
N GLU A 141 -0.05 0.90 24.78
CA GLU A 141 1.00 0.40 25.66
C GLU A 141 2.06 1.48 25.90
N PRO A 142 2.33 1.87 27.17
CA PRO A 142 3.29 2.93 27.49
C PRO A 142 4.70 2.67 26.93
N ALA A 143 5.14 1.41 26.91
CA ALA A 143 6.44 1.00 26.40
C ALA A 143 6.66 1.35 24.91
N TYR A 144 5.59 1.49 24.14
CA TYR A 144 5.65 1.76 22.70
C TYR A 144 5.34 3.21 22.33
N LEU A 145 5.12 4.10 23.30
CA LEU A 145 4.77 5.49 23.05
C LEU A 145 5.80 6.23 22.17
N ALA A 146 7.09 5.99 22.39
CA ALA A 146 8.16 6.61 21.62
C ALA A 146 8.13 6.16 20.14
N VAL A 147 7.89 4.87 19.91
CA VAL A 147 7.76 4.30 18.56
C VAL A 147 6.55 4.90 17.85
N LYS A 148 5.39 4.91 18.52
CA LYS A 148 4.15 5.50 18.01
C LYS A 148 4.35 6.96 17.61
N LYS A 149 4.91 7.79 18.51
CA LYS A 149 5.20 9.22 18.22
C LYS A 149 6.14 9.40 17.03
N ARG A 150 7.14 8.54 16.88
CA ARG A 150 8.06 8.57 15.73
C ARG A 150 7.35 8.29 14.42
N LEU A 151 6.55 7.22 14.37
CA LEU A 151 5.83 6.82 13.16
C LEU A 151 4.73 7.81 12.80
N ALA A 152 4.04 8.37 13.78
CA ALA A 152 3.01 9.39 13.59
C ALA A 152 3.52 10.63 12.84
N LYS A 153 4.82 10.95 12.90
CA LYS A 153 5.42 12.06 12.14
C LYS A 153 5.36 11.85 10.62
N ALA A 154 5.27 10.60 10.15
CA ALA A 154 5.17 10.28 8.74
C ALA A 154 3.73 10.34 8.20
N ILE A 155 2.74 10.49 9.06
CA ILE A 155 1.34 10.67 8.63
C ILE A 155 1.21 11.94 7.79
N PRO A 156 0.57 11.87 6.60
CA PRO A 156 0.35 13.03 5.74
C PRO A 156 -0.40 14.16 6.44
N LYS A 157 0.17 15.37 6.42
CA LYS A 157 -0.47 16.57 6.99
C LYS A 157 -1.57 17.11 6.06
N ARG A 158 -1.40 16.96 4.75
CA ARG A 158 -2.39 17.39 3.73
C ARG A 158 -3.25 16.20 3.34
N ASN A 159 -4.56 16.37 3.51
CA ASN A 159 -5.54 15.39 3.12
C ASN A 159 -6.59 16.07 2.22
N LYS A 160 -6.79 15.54 1.02
CA LYS A 160 -7.86 15.98 0.14
C LYS A 160 -9.12 15.19 0.47
N LYS A 161 -10.24 15.88 0.61
CA LYS A 161 -11.56 15.23 0.68
C LYS A 161 -11.83 14.48 -0.62
N PRO A 162 -12.61 13.38 -0.59
CA PRO A 162 -13.13 12.78 -1.81
C PRO A 162 -13.82 13.85 -2.68
N ALA A 163 -13.72 13.71 -3.99
CA ALA A 163 -14.52 14.53 -4.90
C ALA A 163 -16.01 14.33 -4.57
N SER A 164 -16.81 15.41 -4.71
CA SER A 164 -18.25 15.29 -4.53
C SER A 164 -18.84 14.28 -5.53
N LEU A 165 -19.89 13.60 -5.14
CA LEU A 165 -20.59 12.63 -5.99
C LEU A 165 -21.10 13.27 -7.30
N ASP A 166 -21.24 14.60 -7.33
CA ASP A 166 -21.64 15.38 -8.51
C ASP A 166 -20.59 15.46 -9.62
N SER A 167 -19.39 14.95 -9.40
CA SER A 167 -18.31 14.94 -10.40
C SER A 167 -18.43 13.86 -11.48
N GLY A 168 -19.61 13.33 -11.74
CA GLY A 168 -19.97 12.53 -12.93
C GLY A 168 -19.56 11.07 -12.93
N GLY A 169 -18.52 10.66 -12.21
CA GLY A 169 -18.01 9.29 -12.24
C GLY A 169 -18.73 8.31 -11.32
N GLN A 170 -18.91 8.67 -10.05
CA GLN A 170 -19.57 7.77 -9.08
C GLN A 170 -21.10 7.74 -9.24
N ASP A 171 -21.71 8.82 -9.71
CA ASP A 171 -23.15 8.87 -9.94
C ASP A 171 -23.57 7.97 -11.12
N ALA A 172 -22.77 7.90 -12.17
CA ALA A 172 -22.99 6.98 -13.27
C ALA A 172 -22.91 5.50 -12.83
N TYR A 173 -21.97 5.18 -11.92
CA TYR A 173 -21.85 3.83 -11.33
C TYR A 173 -23.01 3.52 -10.39
N GLY A 174 -23.41 4.44 -9.51
CA GLY A 174 -24.52 4.27 -8.60
C GLY A 174 -25.85 4.08 -9.33
N LYS A 175 -26.12 4.87 -10.39
CA LYS A 175 -27.28 4.73 -11.25
C LYS A 175 -27.30 3.38 -11.98
N LYS A 176 -26.16 2.95 -12.52
CA LYS A 176 -26.03 1.64 -13.17
C LYS A 176 -26.24 0.49 -12.19
N TYR A 177 -25.71 0.59 -10.97
CA TYR A 177 -25.90 -0.41 -9.91
C TYR A 177 -27.38 -0.55 -9.54
N ASN A 178 -28.07 0.57 -9.27
CA ASN A 178 -29.49 0.57 -8.95
C ASN A 178 -30.33 0.01 -10.10
N MET A 179 -30.01 0.36 -11.33
CA MET A 179 -30.67 -0.18 -12.53
C MET A 179 -30.50 -1.70 -12.64
N LEU A 180 -29.30 -2.22 -12.39
CA LEU A 180 -29.01 -3.67 -12.42
C LEU A 180 -29.76 -4.40 -11.28
N ARG A 181 -29.86 -3.80 -10.12
CA ARG A 181 -30.60 -4.33 -8.98
C ARG A 181 -32.12 -4.36 -9.27
N GLU A 182 -32.67 -3.34 -9.87
CA GLU A 182 -34.06 -3.28 -10.33
C GLU A 182 -34.37 -4.32 -11.41
N GLN A 183 -33.36 -4.73 -12.20
CA GLN A 183 -33.45 -5.78 -13.21
C GLN A 183 -33.25 -7.19 -12.61
N GLY A 184 -33.15 -7.32 -11.28
CA GLY A 184 -33.00 -8.62 -10.60
C GLY A 184 -31.61 -9.26 -10.70
N VAL A 185 -30.60 -8.48 -11.08
CA VAL A 185 -29.21 -8.98 -11.07
C VAL A 185 -28.75 -9.20 -9.62
N PRO A 186 -28.29 -10.38 -9.24
CA PRO A 186 -27.88 -10.70 -7.88
C PRO A 186 -26.78 -9.76 -7.38
N GLU A 187 -26.87 -9.33 -6.14
CA GLU A 187 -25.91 -8.38 -5.50
C GLU A 187 -24.45 -8.85 -5.56
N TRP A 188 -24.21 -10.17 -5.52
CA TRP A 188 -22.85 -10.75 -5.61
C TRP A 188 -22.21 -10.59 -6.99
N LEU A 189 -22.99 -10.53 -8.08
CA LEU A 189 -22.49 -10.21 -9.42
C LEU A 189 -22.18 -8.72 -9.59
N GLY A 190 -22.84 -7.84 -8.84
CA GLY A 190 -22.57 -6.40 -8.84
C GLY A 190 -21.35 -6.03 -7.97
N ALA A 191 -21.09 -6.78 -6.91
CA ALA A 191 -20.02 -6.48 -5.95
C ALA A 191 -18.60 -6.61 -6.51
N GLU A 192 -18.38 -7.38 -7.58
CA GLU A 192 -17.10 -7.44 -8.29
C GLU A 192 -16.82 -6.20 -9.14
N PHE A 193 -17.85 -5.49 -9.57
CA PHE A 193 -17.75 -4.31 -10.42
C PHE A 193 -17.95 -2.98 -9.68
N PHE A 194 -18.46 -3.00 -8.45
CA PHE A 194 -18.77 -1.79 -7.70
C PHE A 194 -18.20 -1.87 -6.28
N PRO A 195 -17.30 -0.94 -5.91
CA PRO A 195 -16.95 -0.81 -4.51
C PRO A 195 -18.23 -0.42 -3.74
N SER A 196 -18.61 -1.24 -2.76
CA SER A 196 -19.64 -0.87 -1.81
C SER A 196 -19.29 0.51 -1.27
N SER A 197 -20.14 1.49 -1.54
CA SER A 197 -20.14 2.76 -0.83
C SER A 197 -20.28 2.41 0.65
N GLY A 198 -19.16 2.47 1.38
CA GLY A 198 -19.11 2.13 2.80
C GLY A 198 -20.07 3.02 3.58
N LEU A 199 -20.84 2.38 4.41
CA LEU A 199 -21.42 2.95 5.62
C LEU A 199 -20.31 3.36 6.60
#